data_72ed22b3753f7730cdd2cd00c13720f5
#
_entry.id   72ed22b3753f7730cdd2cd00c13720f5
#
_cell.length_a   1.000
_cell.length_b   1.000
_cell.length_c   1.000
_cell.angle_alpha   90.00
_cell.angle_beta   90.00
_cell.angle_gamma   90.00
#
_symmetry.space_group_name_H-M   'P 1'
#
loop_
_entity.id
_entity.type
_entity.pdbx_description
1 polymer ?
#
loop_
_entity_poly.entity_id
_entity_poly.type
_entity_poly.pdbx_seq_one_letter_code
_entity_poly.pdbx_strand_id
1 'polypeptide(L)'
;TGYNSAVPPAKFGYGDRESERVGHAVDSIVSPGVIVSGGEVVSSILSPGVRINSWSRVRESVLLDNVDVGRNAVVERCILDKYVRVEPGAIVGANPDQDRERGFMVTESGITVVPKGTVVSGGN
;
A
#
# COMPACT_ATOMS: atom_id res chain seq x y z
N THR A 1 1.75 -24.51 -6.41
CA THR A 1 2.07 -24.53 -6.06
C THR A 1 2.28 -24.25 -4.82
N GLY A 2 2.09 -24.65 -4.31
CA GLY A 2 2.27 -24.54 -3.17
C GLY A 2 2.09 -23.54 -2.33
N TYR A 3 1.81 -22.89 -2.61
CA TYR A 3 1.78 -22.00 -2.02
C TYR A 3 0.81 -21.83 -1.34
N ASN A 4 0.81 -22.05 -0.55
CA ASN A 4 0.21 -21.73 0.20
C ASN A 4 -1.01 -21.88 0.56
N SER A 5 -1.33 -22.91 0.75
CA SER A 5 -2.53 -23.16 1.24
C SER A 5 -2.67 -22.58 2.60
N ALA A 6 -1.66 -22.19 3.20
CA ALA A 6 -1.79 -21.62 4.52
C ALA A 6 -2.17 -20.16 4.48
N VAL A 7 -2.09 -19.55 3.35
CA VAL A 7 -2.40 -18.14 3.23
C VAL A 7 -3.84 -17.99 2.77
N PRO A 8 -4.67 -17.26 3.51
CA PRO A 8 -6.07 -17.10 3.09
C PRO A 8 -6.17 -16.28 1.81
N PRO A 9 -7.26 -16.42 1.11
CA PRO A 9 -7.44 -15.60 -0.10
C PRO A 9 -7.54 -14.13 0.24
N ALA A 10 -7.33 -13.30 -0.74
CA ALA A 10 -7.43 -11.87 -0.57
C ALA A 10 -8.86 -11.49 -0.23
N LYS A 11 -9.02 -10.47 0.57
CA LYS A 11 -10.33 -10.01 0.97
C LYS A 11 -10.51 -8.57 0.64
N PHE A 12 -11.69 -8.24 0.16
CA PHE A 12 -12.04 -6.87 -0.11
C PHE A 12 -13.28 -6.57 0.72
N GLY A 13 -13.25 -5.46 1.41
CA GLY A 13 -14.36 -5.09 2.25
C GLY A 13 -15.51 -4.60 1.43
N TYR A 14 -16.67 -5.41 1.44
CA TYR A 14 -17.71 -4.86 0.76
C TYR A 14 -18.90 -5.27 1.43
N GLY A 15 -19.66 -5.20 1.69
CA GLY A 15 -20.69 -5.52 2.34
C GLY A 15 -21.45 -4.43 2.77
N ASP A 16 -21.06 -3.32 2.70
CA ASP A 16 -21.71 -2.34 3.24
C ASP A 16 -22.18 -1.53 2.21
N ARG A 17 -23.37 -1.33 2.06
CA ARG A 17 -23.80 -0.73 0.99
C ARG A 17 -23.55 0.63 0.98
N GLU A 18 -23.21 1.16 1.97
CA GLU A 18 -22.91 2.43 1.92
C GLU A 18 -21.70 2.58 1.41
N SER A 19 -21.09 1.78 1.19
CA SER A 19 -20.09 1.47 0.60
C SER A 19 -19.17 2.33 0.09
N GLU A 20 -18.96 3.40 0.58
CA GLU A 20 -17.82 4.04 0.25
C GLU A 20 -16.70 3.31 0.80
N ARG A 21 -16.91 2.27 1.54
CA ARG A 21 -15.82 1.53 2.10
C ARG A 21 -15.53 0.29 1.31
N VAL A 22 -16.07 0.17 0.16
CA VAL A 22 -15.75 -0.96 -0.66
C VAL A 22 -14.39 -0.73 -1.25
N GLY A 23 -13.50 -1.65 -1.02
CA GLY A 23 -12.18 -1.55 -1.61
C GLY A 23 -12.16 -2.14 -2.99
N HIS A 24 -11.28 -1.65 -3.85
CA HIS A 24 -11.11 -2.30 -5.11
C HIS A 24 -9.72 -2.11 -5.69
N ALA A 25 -9.35 -3.04 -6.54
CA ALA A 25 -8.05 -3.03 -7.19
C ALA A 25 -8.26 -3.10 -8.68
N VAL A 26 -7.55 -2.27 -9.41
CA VAL A 26 -7.65 -2.19 -10.86
C VAL A 26 -6.28 -2.41 -11.45
N ASP A 27 -6.19 -3.31 -12.42
CA ASP A 27 -4.93 -3.61 -13.09
C ASP A 27 -3.83 -3.93 -12.09
N SER A 28 -4.14 -4.66 -11.05
CA SER A 28 -3.18 -4.92 -9.99
C SER A 28 -3.05 -6.41 -9.75
N ILE A 29 -1.92 -6.80 -9.20
CA ILE A 29 -1.68 -8.18 -8.82
C ILE A 29 -1.80 -8.24 -7.30
N VAL A 30 -2.73 -9.03 -6.82
CA VAL A 30 -3.04 -9.09 -5.40
C VAL A 30 -2.85 -10.50 -4.90
N SER A 31 -1.93 -10.67 -3.97
CA SER A 31 -1.62 -11.98 -3.42
C SER A 31 -2.67 -12.44 -2.43
N PRO A 32 -2.72 -13.73 -2.15
CA PRO A 32 -3.61 -14.21 -1.09
C PRO A 32 -3.21 -13.58 0.25
N GLY A 33 -4.18 -13.38 1.12
CA GLY A 33 -3.91 -12.79 2.43
C GLY A 33 -3.91 -11.28 2.47
N VAL A 34 -4.10 -10.64 1.32
CA VAL A 34 -4.20 -9.19 1.28
C VAL A 34 -5.60 -8.77 1.69
N ILE A 35 -5.69 -7.68 2.42
CA ILE A 35 -6.97 -7.12 2.82
C ILE A 35 -7.05 -5.69 2.31
N VAL A 36 -8.04 -5.41 1.48
CA VAL A 36 -8.28 -4.07 1.00
C VAL A 36 -9.64 -3.64 1.55
N SER A 37 -9.64 -2.74 2.52
CA SER A 37 -10.83 -2.36 3.24
C SER A 37 -11.27 -0.95 2.88
N GLY A 38 -11.80 -0.78 1.73
CA GLY A 38 -12.31 0.54 1.35
C GLY A 38 -11.29 1.46 0.74
N GLY A 39 -10.12 0.96 0.43
CA GLY A 39 -9.11 1.75 -0.26
C GLY A 39 -9.14 1.50 -1.75
N GLU A 40 -8.29 2.20 -2.47
CA GLU A 40 -8.19 2.07 -3.91
C GLU A 40 -6.76 1.65 -4.28
N VAL A 41 -6.64 0.64 -5.10
CA VAL A 41 -5.33 0.16 -5.55
C VAL A 41 -5.33 0.15 -7.08
N VAL A 42 -4.38 0.82 -7.68
CA VAL A 42 -4.32 0.92 -9.13
C VAL A 42 -2.92 0.56 -9.61
N SER A 43 -2.84 -0.34 -10.55
CA SER A 43 -1.59 -0.71 -11.23
C SER A 43 -0.47 -1.05 -10.25
N SER A 44 -0.77 -1.81 -9.23
CA SER A 44 0.17 -2.08 -8.15
C SER A 44 0.30 -3.57 -7.91
N ILE A 45 1.33 -3.95 -7.18
CA ILE A 45 1.57 -5.33 -6.80
C ILE A 45 1.56 -5.40 -5.29
N LEU A 46 0.69 -6.24 -4.74
CA LEU A 46 0.54 -6.39 -3.31
C LEU A 46 0.91 -7.80 -2.90
N SER A 47 1.92 -7.91 -2.06
CA SER A 47 2.43 -9.19 -1.57
C SER A 47 1.60 -9.69 -0.39
N PRO A 48 1.81 -10.93 0.04
CA PRO A 48 0.97 -11.48 1.11
C PRO A 48 1.00 -10.66 2.38
N GLY A 49 -0.15 -10.55 3.03
CA GLY A 49 -0.25 -9.87 4.31
C GLY A 49 -0.37 -8.36 4.23
N VAL A 50 -0.38 -7.81 3.02
CA VAL A 50 -0.53 -6.37 2.86
C VAL A 50 -1.94 -5.96 3.26
N ARG A 51 -2.04 -4.83 3.93
CA ARG A 51 -3.33 -4.32 4.37
C ARG A 51 -3.50 -2.90 3.88
N ILE A 52 -4.57 -2.64 3.17
CA ILE A 52 -4.88 -1.31 2.65
C ILE A 52 -6.13 -0.84 3.37
N ASN A 53 -6.01 0.19 4.15
CA ASN A 53 -7.11 0.64 4.99
C ASN A 53 -8.00 1.67 4.27
N SER A 54 -9.08 2.05 4.91
CA SER A 54 -10.14 2.85 4.28
C SER A 54 -9.64 4.18 3.74
N TRP A 55 -10.15 4.56 2.61
CA TRP A 55 -9.89 5.87 2.00
C TRP A 55 -8.45 6.08 1.55
N SER A 56 -7.60 5.07 1.64
CA SER A 56 -6.24 5.20 1.17
C SER A 56 -6.17 4.97 -0.33
N ARG A 57 -5.09 5.40 -0.95
CA ARG A 57 -4.86 5.21 -2.37
C ARG A 57 -3.47 4.69 -2.60
N VAL A 58 -3.37 3.64 -3.38
CA VAL A 58 -2.08 3.05 -3.73
C VAL A 58 -2.03 2.97 -5.25
N ARG A 59 -1.04 3.60 -5.86
CA ARG A 59 -0.92 3.62 -7.30
C ARG A 59 0.49 3.32 -7.76
N GLU A 60 0.58 2.50 -8.79
CA GLU A 60 1.86 2.23 -9.45
C GLU A 60 2.95 1.87 -8.47
N SER A 61 2.65 1.06 -7.47
CA SER A 61 3.57 0.75 -6.40
C SER A 61 3.72 -0.74 -6.20
N VAL A 62 4.81 -1.12 -5.54
CA VAL A 62 5.05 -2.50 -5.14
C VAL A 62 5.12 -2.51 -3.63
N LEU A 63 4.22 -3.22 -2.99
CA LEU A 63 4.19 -3.34 -1.55
C LEU A 63 4.55 -4.76 -1.18
N LEU A 64 5.63 -4.90 -0.44
CA LEU A 64 6.11 -6.22 -0.07
C LEU A 64 5.38 -6.73 1.17
N ASP A 65 5.78 -7.89 1.65
CA ASP A 65 5.00 -8.62 2.66
C ASP A 65 4.68 -7.79 3.90
N ASN A 66 3.45 -7.87 4.32
CA ASN A 66 2.99 -7.28 5.57
C ASN A 66 3.10 -5.76 5.67
N VAL A 67 3.10 -5.08 4.53
CA VAL A 67 3.04 -3.62 4.53
C VAL A 67 1.62 -3.20 4.94
N ASP A 68 1.54 -2.18 5.75
CA ASP A 68 0.25 -1.70 6.25
C ASP A 68 0.09 -0.23 5.83
N VAL A 69 -0.91 0.05 5.02
CA VAL A 69 -1.19 1.40 4.57
C VAL A 69 -2.37 1.94 5.36
N GLY A 70 -2.13 2.96 6.15
CA GLY A 70 -3.13 3.52 7.05
C GLY A 70 -4.25 4.26 6.31
N ARG A 71 -5.28 4.59 7.05
CA ARG A 71 -6.45 5.26 6.48
C ARG A 71 -6.05 6.61 5.91
N ASN A 72 -6.66 6.96 4.81
CA ASN A 72 -6.43 8.24 4.15
C ASN A 72 -4.99 8.47 3.70
N ALA A 73 -4.18 7.43 3.65
CA ALA A 73 -2.80 7.56 3.20
C ALA A 73 -2.73 7.51 1.69
N VAL A 74 -1.67 8.06 1.14
CA VAL A 74 -1.45 8.05 -0.30
C VAL A 74 -0.07 7.48 -0.58
N VAL A 75 -0.01 6.44 -1.40
CA VAL A 75 1.23 5.78 -1.80
C VAL A 75 1.26 5.81 -3.32
N GLU A 76 2.28 6.46 -3.88
CA GLU A 76 2.33 6.62 -5.31
C GLU A 76 3.73 6.37 -5.81
N ARG A 77 3.86 5.51 -6.78
CA ARG A 77 5.15 5.19 -7.38
C ARG A 77 6.22 4.88 -6.33
N CYS A 78 5.92 3.94 -5.45
CA CYS A 78 6.82 3.55 -4.39
C CYS A 78 7.12 2.07 -4.42
N ILE A 79 8.24 1.72 -3.81
CA ILE A 79 8.51 0.35 -3.45
C ILE A 79 8.61 0.36 -1.94
N LEU A 80 7.66 -0.27 -1.28
CA LEU A 80 7.65 -0.33 0.18
C LEU A 80 8.09 -1.74 0.58
N ASP A 81 9.22 -1.81 1.27
CA ASP A 81 9.77 -3.10 1.66
C ASP A 81 8.94 -3.71 2.79
N LYS A 82 9.26 -4.91 3.19
CA LYS A 82 8.46 -5.67 4.13
C LYS A 82 8.26 -4.92 5.43
N TYR A 83 7.08 -5.08 5.97
CA TYR A 83 6.73 -4.50 7.28
C TYR A 83 6.79 -2.97 7.34
N VAL A 84 6.82 -2.30 6.20
CA VAL A 84 6.73 -0.85 6.20
C VAL A 84 5.31 -0.49 6.64
N ARG A 85 5.21 0.54 7.44
CA ARG A 85 3.93 0.99 7.91
C ARG A 85 3.76 2.44 7.50
N VAL A 86 2.71 2.71 6.76
CA VAL A 86 2.39 4.08 6.34
C VAL A 86 1.31 4.56 7.27
N GLU A 87 1.60 5.57 8.05
CA GLU A 87 0.65 6.05 9.06
C GLU A 87 -0.57 6.69 8.45
N PRO A 88 -1.68 6.74 9.16
CA PRO A 88 -2.88 7.36 8.61
C PRO A 88 -2.60 8.78 8.16
N GLY A 89 -3.08 9.11 6.98
CA GLY A 89 -2.90 10.44 6.42
C GLY A 89 -1.54 10.71 5.81
N ALA A 90 -0.62 9.77 5.89
CA ALA A 90 0.72 9.99 5.34
C ALA A 90 0.68 9.97 3.83
N ILE A 91 1.59 10.70 3.22
CA ILE A 91 1.72 10.75 1.77
C ILE A 91 3.15 10.40 1.44
N VAL A 92 3.34 9.42 0.58
CA VAL A 92 4.68 9.04 0.15
C VAL A 92 4.67 8.77 -1.34
N GLY A 93 5.66 9.26 -2.03
CA GLY A 93 5.81 9.05 -3.46
C GLY A 93 5.17 10.09 -4.34
N ALA A 94 4.24 10.84 -3.83
CA ALA A 94 3.56 11.84 -4.64
C ALA A 94 4.46 13.04 -4.95
N ASN A 95 5.43 13.30 -4.08
CA ASN A 95 6.33 14.42 -4.28
C ASN A 95 7.77 13.93 -4.03
N PRO A 96 8.49 13.58 -5.09
CA PRO A 96 9.84 13.03 -4.92
C PRO A 96 10.81 13.93 -4.17
N ASP A 97 10.69 15.23 -4.34
CA ASP A 97 11.60 16.13 -3.66
C ASP A 97 11.36 16.10 -2.15
N GLN A 98 10.11 16.05 -1.75
CA GLN A 98 9.78 15.97 -0.37
C GLN A 98 10.24 14.65 0.22
N ASP A 99 10.14 13.57 -0.54
CA ASP A 99 10.59 12.28 -0.09
C ASP A 99 12.09 12.27 0.12
N ARG A 100 12.84 12.94 -0.73
CA ARG A 100 14.28 13.05 -0.56
C ARG A 100 14.60 13.83 0.70
N GLU A 101 13.84 14.87 0.98
CA GLU A 101 14.07 15.65 2.18
C GLU A 101 13.81 14.83 3.43
N ARG A 102 12.93 13.88 3.35
CA ARG A 102 12.65 13.00 4.48
C ARG A 102 13.72 11.92 4.63
N GLY A 103 14.66 11.85 3.71
CA GLY A 103 15.72 10.86 3.78
C GLY A 103 15.45 9.58 3.00
N PHE A 104 14.38 9.51 2.24
CA PHE A 104 14.11 8.32 1.44
C PHE A 104 14.92 8.35 0.14
N MET A 105 15.23 7.16 -0.37
CA MET A 105 15.88 7.06 -1.63
C MET A 105 14.86 7.24 -2.72
N VAL A 106 15.14 8.06 -3.70
CA VAL A 106 14.28 8.26 -4.84
C VAL A 106 15.11 8.04 -6.10
N THR A 107 14.65 7.16 -6.97
CA THR A 107 15.39 6.85 -8.19
C THR A 107 15.29 7.99 -9.19
N GLU A 108 16.09 7.92 -10.26
CA GLU A 108 16.03 8.93 -11.29
C GLU A 108 14.67 9.03 -11.91
N SER A 109 13.96 7.92 -12.01
CA SER A 109 12.64 7.93 -12.61
C SER A 109 11.55 8.34 -11.63
N GLY A 110 11.90 8.71 -10.42
CA GLY A 110 10.92 9.21 -9.48
C GLY A 110 10.24 8.17 -8.60
N ILE A 111 10.87 7.01 -8.44
CA ILE A 111 10.32 5.97 -7.58
C ILE A 111 10.93 6.08 -6.20
N THR A 112 10.10 6.19 -5.19
CA THR A 112 10.57 6.29 -3.81
C THR A 112 10.68 4.88 -3.23
N VAL A 113 11.82 4.58 -2.62
CA VAL A 113 12.09 3.28 -2.04
C VAL A 113 12.14 3.44 -0.52
N VAL A 114 11.30 2.70 0.18
CA VAL A 114 11.21 2.77 1.63
C VAL A 114 11.70 1.47 2.22
N PRO A 115 12.72 1.51 3.07
CA PRO A 115 13.35 0.29 3.57
C PRO A 115 12.45 -0.47 4.54
N LYS A 116 12.79 -1.75 4.70
CA LYS A 116 12.05 -2.66 5.54
C LYS A 116 11.83 -2.09 6.94
N GLY A 117 10.64 -2.22 7.42
CA GLY A 117 10.29 -1.84 8.79
C GLY A 117 10.16 -0.35 9.06
N THR A 118 10.31 0.46 8.04
CA THR A 118 10.23 1.91 8.24
C THR A 118 8.78 2.34 8.50
N VAL A 119 8.63 3.31 9.37
CA VAL A 119 7.32 3.94 9.59
C VAL A 119 7.32 5.27 8.84
N VAL A 120 6.41 5.41 7.89
CA VAL A 120 6.26 6.66 7.16
C VAL A 120 5.27 7.50 7.95
N SER A 121 5.77 8.62 8.46
CA SER A 121 5.00 9.42 9.37
C SER A 121 3.86 10.16 8.67
N GLY A 122 2.72 10.21 9.33
CA GLY A 122 1.59 10.91 8.76
C GLY A 122 1.47 12.32 9.19
N GLY A 123 2.26 12.72 10.04
CA GLY A 123 2.09 13.96 10.52
C GLY A 123 2.56 15.06 9.77
N ASN A 124 2.47 15.85 9.76
CA ASN A 124 2.90 16.76 9.13
C ASN A 124 3.74 17.30 9.41
#